data_66204020233225a28be7842ad64be3ff
#
_entry.id   66204020233225a28be7842ad64be3ff
#
_cell.length_a   1.000
_cell.length_b   1.000
_cell.length_c   1.000
_cell.angle_alpha   90.00
_cell.angle_beta   90.00
_cell.angle_gamma   90.00
#
_symmetry.space_group_name_H-M   'P 1'
#
loop_
_entity.id
_entity.type
_entity.pdbx_description
1 polymer ?
#
loop_
_entity_poly.entity_id
_entity_poly.type
_entity_poly.pdbx_seq_one_letter_code
_entity_poly.pdbx_strand_id
1 'polypeptide(L)'
;TVAVELWLRRLLRVDRCPLANPTKAKIRNLMSVLFNHAIRHEWLEQGRNPILLVRQSAKRQRIPEWLEPEELSALLSQLDRCFRVMVFLDAATGLRRSELFALKWGDVEFENLQIVVQRSIYKSVVGNCKTEASKKPVPMDPILAAELWAWKQHSSYNQPYDWVFASPRTKGKNPYWPDVILSRIVRPAATRAGIQKHVGWHTFRHSFSTILIGNGENVKVVQELMRHSNCRCTLEIYSQARIQAKRDAQHRVIQMIVPWKGRATEAQVP
;
A
#
# COMPACT_ATOMS: atom_id res chain seq x y z
N THR A 1 -23.73 -12.97 -23.38
CA THR A 1 -23.46 -12.83 -21.92
C THR A 1 -22.89 -14.14 -21.35
N VAL A 2 -23.61 -15.27 -21.43
CA VAL A 2 -23.17 -16.58 -20.89
C VAL A 2 -21.87 -17.07 -21.54
N ALA A 3 -21.72 -16.93 -22.85
CA ALA A 3 -20.49 -17.31 -23.57
C ALA A 3 -19.26 -16.56 -23.03
N VAL A 4 -19.41 -15.26 -22.70
CA VAL A 4 -18.33 -14.45 -22.10
C VAL A 4 -18.00 -14.91 -20.68
N GLU A 5 -19.01 -15.28 -19.89
CA GLU A 5 -18.79 -15.83 -18.54
C GLU A 5 -18.02 -17.16 -18.58
N LEU A 6 -18.39 -18.05 -19.49
CA LEU A 6 -17.70 -19.31 -19.70
C LEU A 6 -16.26 -19.10 -20.17
N TRP A 7 -16.06 -18.16 -21.10
CA TRP A 7 -14.73 -17.79 -21.56
C TRP A 7 -13.87 -17.23 -20.43
N LEU A 8 -14.38 -16.29 -19.61
CA LEU A 8 -13.67 -15.73 -18.45
C LEU A 8 -13.27 -16.82 -17.44
N ARG A 9 -14.12 -17.83 -17.22
CA ARG A 9 -13.80 -18.96 -16.33
C ARG A 9 -12.62 -19.77 -16.83
N ARG A 10 -12.47 -19.95 -18.14
CA ARG A 10 -11.42 -20.75 -18.80
C ARG A 10 -10.08 -20.02 -18.94
N LEU A 11 -10.02 -18.71 -18.64
CA LEU A 11 -8.79 -17.94 -18.76
C LEU A 11 -7.71 -18.46 -17.79
N LEU A 12 -6.55 -18.75 -18.36
CA LEU A 12 -5.37 -19.22 -17.65
C LEU A 12 -4.24 -18.20 -17.72
N ARG A 13 -3.33 -18.27 -16.80
CA ARG A 13 -2.04 -17.59 -16.82
C ARG A 13 -1.09 -18.32 -17.79
N VAL A 14 0.10 -17.75 -18.04
CA VAL A 14 1.16 -18.35 -18.85
C VAL A 14 1.62 -19.70 -18.27
N ASP A 15 1.61 -19.82 -16.94
CA ASP A 15 1.93 -21.06 -16.20
C ASP A 15 0.76 -22.07 -16.14
N ARG A 16 -0.28 -21.87 -16.97
CA ARG A 16 -1.51 -22.68 -17.04
C ARG A 16 -2.36 -22.72 -15.77
N CYS A 17 -2.03 -21.91 -14.74
CA CYS A 17 -2.89 -21.75 -13.58
C CYS A 17 -4.10 -20.84 -13.87
N PRO A 18 -5.27 -21.07 -13.25
CA PRO A 18 -6.44 -20.19 -13.42
C PRO A 18 -6.12 -18.73 -13.05
N LEU A 19 -6.61 -17.78 -13.85
CA LEU A 19 -6.54 -16.37 -13.49
C LEU A 19 -7.35 -16.08 -12.23
N ALA A 20 -6.79 -15.24 -11.35
CA ALA A 20 -7.49 -14.81 -10.15
C ALA A 20 -8.75 -13.99 -10.48
N ASN A 21 -9.79 -14.11 -9.66
CA ASN A 21 -11.06 -13.41 -9.83
C ASN A 21 -10.92 -11.89 -10.05
N PRO A 22 -10.07 -11.16 -9.29
CA PRO A 22 -9.85 -9.72 -9.54
C PRO A 22 -9.27 -9.42 -10.93
N THR A 23 -8.44 -10.31 -11.46
CA THR A 23 -7.87 -10.16 -12.83
C THR A 23 -8.95 -10.38 -13.88
N LYS A 24 -9.78 -11.42 -13.72
CA LYS A 24 -10.94 -11.67 -14.60
C LYS A 24 -11.93 -10.51 -14.57
N ALA A 25 -12.19 -9.94 -13.38
CA ALA A 25 -13.05 -8.76 -13.25
C ALA A 25 -12.47 -7.52 -13.96
N LYS A 26 -11.15 -7.30 -13.93
CA LYS A 26 -10.50 -6.24 -14.71
C LYS A 26 -10.66 -6.43 -16.20
N ILE A 27 -10.49 -7.68 -16.69
CA ILE A 27 -10.70 -8.01 -18.11
C ILE A 27 -12.16 -7.73 -18.50
N ARG A 28 -13.12 -8.19 -17.72
CA ARG A 28 -14.54 -7.91 -17.90
C ARG A 28 -14.82 -6.40 -17.99
N ASN A 29 -14.26 -5.62 -17.06
CA ASN A 29 -14.45 -4.17 -17.05
C ASN A 29 -13.81 -3.49 -18.28
N LEU A 30 -12.62 -3.92 -18.71
CA LEU A 30 -11.96 -3.41 -19.91
C LEU A 30 -12.82 -3.71 -21.15
N MET A 31 -13.35 -4.92 -21.28
CA MET A 31 -14.27 -5.25 -22.37
C MET A 31 -15.49 -4.34 -22.35
N SER A 32 -16.11 -4.11 -21.19
CA SER A 32 -17.26 -3.23 -21.07
C SER A 32 -16.93 -1.79 -21.50
N VAL A 33 -15.74 -1.28 -21.15
CA VAL A 33 -15.28 0.05 -21.59
C VAL A 33 -15.12 0.10 -23.11
N LEU A 34 -14.55 -0.94 -23.74
CA LEU A 34 -14.38 -1.02 -25.19
C LEU A 34 -15.74 -1.03 -25.92
N PHE A 35 -16.70 -1.82 -25.44
CA PHE A 35 -18.05 -1.83 -26.02
C PHE A 35 -18.77 -0.49 -25.85
N ASN A 36 -18.67 0.15 -24.67
CA ASN A 36 -19.23 1.48 -24.45
C ASN A 36 -18.55 2.54 -25.34
N HIS A 37 -17.25 2.40 -25.58
CA HIS A 37 -16.53 3.27 -26.52
C HIS A 37 -17.08 3.09 -27.93
N ALA A 38 -17.25 1.85 -28.40
CA ALA A 38 -17.83 1.57 -29.74
C ALA A 38 -19.26 2.11 -29.89
N ILE A 39 -20.09 2.00 -28.84
CA ILE A 39 -21.44 2.61 -28.85
C ILE A 39 -21.35 4.13 -28.90
N ARG A 40 -20.46 4.78 -28.15
CA ARG A 40 -20.28 6.24 -28.18
C ARG A 40 -19.82 6.76 -29.54
N HIS A 41 -19.08 5.95 -30.27
CA HIS A 41 -18.65 6.28 -31.67
C HIS A 41 -19.59 5.73 -32.72
N GLU A 42 -20.81 5.32 -32.36
CA GLU A 42 -21.85 4.83 -33.26
C GLU A 42 -21.47 3.59 -34.10
N TRP A 43 -20.39 2.88 -33.69
CA TRP A 43 -20.01 1.61 -34.33
C TRP A 43 -20.92 0.46 -33.90
N LEU A 44 -21.63 0.63 -32.79
CA LEU A 44 -22.62 -0.29 -32.26
C LEU A 44 -23.85 0.50 -31.80
N GLU A 45 -25.03 -0.09 -31.95
CA GLU A 45 -26.29 0.47 -31.48
C GLU A 45 -26.33 0.62 -29.97
N GLN A 46 -27.07 1.61 -29.48
CA GLN A 46 -27.31 1.81 -28.06
C GLN A 46 -27.90 0.55 -27.43
N GLY A 47 -27.41 0.22 -26.21
CA GLY A 47 -27.87 -0.97 -25.48
C GLY A 47 -27.17 -2.28 -25.88
N ARG A 48 -26.39 -2.33 -26.94
CA ARG A 48 -25.71 -3.55 -27.42
C ARG A 48 -24.37 -3.88 -26.74
N ASN A 49 -24.15 -3.46 -25.50
CA ASN A 49 -22.98 -3.91 -24.75
C ASN A 49 -23.25 -5.30 -24.12
N PRO A 50 -22.67 -6.39 -24.68
CA PRO A 50 -22.93 -7.75 -24.18
C PRO A 50 -22.30 -8.03 -22.80
N ILE A 51 -21.46 -7.09 -22.32
CA ILE A 51 -20.74 -7.24 -21.04
C ILE A 51 -21.56 -6.72 -19.85
N LEU A 52 -22.59 -5.91 -20.08
CA LEU A 52 -23.38 -5.32 -19.00
C LEU A 52 -23.92 -6.35 -18.00
N LEU A 53 -24.44 -7.46 -18.51
CA LEU A 53 -25.04 -8.54 -17.71
C LEU A 53 -24.05 -9.65 -17.34
N VAL A 54 -22.77 -9.55 -17.72
CA VAL A 54 -21.73 -10.53 -17.38
C VAL A 54 -21.42 -10.45 -15.89
N ARG A 55 -21.63 -11.55 -15.17
CA ARG A 55 -21.33 -11.68 -13.74
C ARG A 55 -19.90 -12.16 -13.56
N GLN A 56 -19.07 -11.37 -12.91
CA GLN A 56 -17.70 -11.74 -12.53
C GLN A 56 -17.37 -11.17 -11.17
N SER A 57 -17.12 -12.06 -10.23
CA SER A 57 -16.67 -11.67 -8.88
C SER A 57 -15.30 -11.01 -8.94
N ALA A 58 -15.14 -9.89 -8.24
CA ALA A 58 -13.86 -9.23 -8.00
C ALA A 58 -13.28 -9.59 -6.62
N LYS A 59 -13.94 -10.46 -5.84
CA LYS A 59 -13.54 -10.82 -4.48
C LYS A 59 -12.13 -11.44 -4.50
N ARG A 60 -11.23 -10.88 -3.69
CA ARG A 60 -9.89 -11.44 -3.48
C ARG A 60 -10.00 -12.71 -2.64
N GLN A 61 -9.27 -13.75 -3.03
CA GLN A 61 -9.17 -15.00 -2.27
C GLN A 61 -8.05 -14.94 -1.24
N ARG A 62 -7.03 -14.10 -1.48
CA ARG A 62 -5.88 -13.95 -0.59
C ARG A 62 -5.97 -12.63 0.17
N ILE A 63 -5.86 -12.71 1.49
CA ILE A 63 -5.73 -11.56 2.38
C ILE A 63 -4.31 -11.00 2.20
N PRO A 64 -4.14 -9.67 2.01
CA PRO A 64 -2.82 -9.08 1.97
C PRO A 64 -2.06 -9.32 3.28
N GLU A 65 -0.81 -9.74 3.18
CA GLU A 65 0.07 -9.90 4.33
C GLU A 65 0.61 -8.52 4.75
N TRP A 66 0.84 -8.36 6.04
CA TRP A 66 1.50 -7.20 6.63
C TRP A 66 2.56 -7.67 7.63
N LEU A 67 3.50 -6.79 7.95
CA LEU A 67 4.55 -7.02 8.95
C LEU A 67 4.15 -6.40 10.28
N GLU A 68 4.38 -7.14 11.35
CA GLU A 68 4.25 -6.64 12.71
C GLU A 68 5.41 -5.67 13.03
N PRO A 69 5.28 -4.79 14.06
CA PRO A 69 6.36 -3.88 14.45
C PRO A 69 7.70 -4.58 14.69
N GLU A 70 7.69 -5.75 15.32
CA GLU A 70 8.87 -6.56 15.61
C GLU A 70 9.53 -7.09 14.33
N GLU A 71 8.72 -7.55 13.37
CA GLU A 71 9.20 -7.99 12.06
C GLU A 71 9.80 -6.83 11.25
N LEU A 72 9.17 -5.63 11.30
CA LEU A 72 9.72 -4.43 10.68
C LEU A 72 11.05 -4.04 11.29
N SER A 73 11.16 -4.04 12.61
CA SER A 73 12.41 -3.75 13.34
C SER A 73 13.50 -4.74 12.96
N ALA A 74 13.19 -6.04 12.95
CA ALA A 74 14.12 -7.10 12.56
C ALA A 74 14.58 -6.94 11.10
N LEU A 75 13.67 -6.59 10.18
CA LEU A 75 14.02 -6.31 8.79
C LEU A 75 14.96 -5.11 8.66
N LEU A 76 14.65 -4.00 9.34
CA LEU A 76 15.45 -2.78 9.28
C LEU A 76 16.88 -3.00 9.79
N SER A 77 17.07 -3.87 10.81
CA SER A 77 18.39 -4.22 11.32
C SER A 77 19.27 -4.99 10.32
N GLN A 78 18.66 -5.66 9.31
CA GLN A 78 19.35 -6.44 8.29
C GLN A 78 19.70 -5.61 7.03
N LEU A 79 19.39 -4.32 7.02
CA LEU A 79 19.57 -3.45 5.86
C LEU A 79 20.69 -2.44 6.07
N ASP A 80 21.47 -2.21 5.01
CA ASP A 80 22.40 -1.09 4.96
C ASP A 80 21.67 0.25 5.01
N ARG A 81 22.35 1.31 5.44
CA ARG A 81 21.75 2.62 5.71
C ARG A 81 20.79 3.12 4.62
N CYS A 82 21.21 3.12 3.35
CA CYS A 82 20.37 3.59 2.25
C CYS A 82 19.03 2.85 2.18
N PHE A 83 19.11 1.52 2.18
CA PHE A 83 17.93 0.65 2.05
C PHE A 83 17.11 0.61 3.32
N ARG A 84 17.75 0.74 4.49
CA ARG A 84 17.08 0.89 5.78
C ARG A 84 16.23 2.15 5.82
N VAL A 85 16.79 3.30 5.46
CA VAL A 85 16.04 4.58 5.40
C VAL A 85 14.91 4.51 4.37
N MET A 86 15.15 3.86 3.23
CA MET A 86 14.13 3.68 2.18
C MET A 86 12.92 2.86 2.69
N VAL A 87 13.18 1.72 3.35
CA VAL A 87 12.13 0.86 3.91
C VAL A 87 11.46 1.52 5.10
N PHE A 88 12.24 2.18 5.97
CA PHE A 88 11.71 2.91 7.12
C PHE A 88 10.77 4.04 6.68
N LEU A 89 11.17 4.84 5.69
CA LEU A 89 10.32 5.89 5.13
C LEU A 89 9.00 5.33 4.60
N ASP A 90 9.03 4.23 3.84
CA ASP A 90 7.80 3.60 3.30
C ASP A 90 6.90 3.08 4.43
N ALA A 91 7.50 2.38 5.42
CA ALA A 91 6.78 1.80 6.56
C ALA A 91 6.21 2.85 7.52
N ALA A 92 6.87 4.02 7.67
CA ALA A 92 6.45 5.09 8.58
C ALA A 92 5.47 6.09 7.95
N THR A 93 5.39 6.16 6.62
CA THR A 93 4.55 7.15 5.92
C THR A 93 3.48 6.53 5.05
N GLY A 94 3.61 5.24 4.73
CA GLY A 94 2.71 4.55 3.81
C GLY A 94 2.69 5.17 2.41
N LEU A 95 3.77 5.77 1.93
CA LEU A 95 3.90 6.28 0.57
C LEU A 95 3.60 5.17 -0.45
N ARG A 96 3.09 5.54 -1.63
CA ARG A 96 3.02 4.56 -2.71
C ARG A 96 4.40 4.35 -3.31
N ARG A 97 4.74 3.12 -3.72
CA ARG A 97 6.01 2.80 -4.37
C ARG A 97 6.43 3.84 -5.41
N SER A 98 5.49 4.25 -6.28
CA SER A 98 5.77 5.22 -7.33
C SER A 98 6.05 6.64 -6.83
N GLU A 99 5.58 6.98 -5.65
CA GLU A 99 5.81 8.25 -4.98
C GLU A 99 7.14 8.22 -4.23
N LEU A 100 7.38 7.16 -3.43
CA LEU A 100 8.63 6.95 -2.70
C LEU A 100 9.86 7.09 -3.60
N PHE A 101 9.87 6.41 -4.74
CA PHE A 101 11.00 6.43 -5.67
C PHE A 101 11.05 7.70 -6.54
N ALA A 102 10.01 8.53 -6.51
CA ALA A 102 9.98 9.81 -7.20
C ALA A 102 10.32 11.01 -6.30
N LEU A 103 10.67 10.77 -5.03
CA LEU A 103 11.05 11.84 -4.10
C LEU A 103 12.39 12.45 -4.48
N LYS A 104 12.44 13.77 -4.44
CA LYS A 104 13.66 14.58 -4.50
C LYS A 104 13.91 15.24 -3.16
N TRP A 105 15.15 15.67 -2.91
CA TRP A 105 15.47 16.35 -1.65
C TRP A 105 14.71 17.65 -1.47
N GLY A 106 14.35 18.34 -2.55
CA GLY A 106 13.51 19.55 -2.49
C GLY A 106 12.05 19.29 -2.11
N ASP A 107 11.62 18.01 -2.05
CA ASP A 107 10.28 17.63 -1.59
C ASP A 107 10.24 17.37 -0.07
N VAL A 108 11.41 17.31 0.59
CA VAL A 108 11.54 17.02 2.03
C VAL A 108 11.75 18.33 2.77
N GLU A 109 10.71 18.81 3.42
CA GLU A 109 10.72 20.03 4.22
C GLU A 109 11.06 19.70 5.68
N PHE A 110 12.35 19.75 6.02
CA PHE A 110 12.83 19.39 7.37
C PHE A 110 12.35 20.38 8.44
N GLU A 111 12.21 21.67 8.12
CA GLU A 111 11.72 22.70 9.04
C GLU A 111 10.24 22.48 9.41
N ASN A 112 9.42 22.13 8.42
CA ASN A 112 7.98 21.89 8.58
C ASN A 112 7.65 20.45 8.97
N LEU A 113 8.64 19.56 9.08
CA LEU A 113 8.49 18.13 9.33
C LEU A 113 7.43 17.49 8.41
N GLN A 114 7.57 17.72 7.09
CA GLN A 114 6.65 17.16 6.10
C GLN A 114 7.34 16.82 4.78
N ILE A 115 6.69 15.96 4.00
CA ILE A 115 7.10 15.59 2.65
C ILE A 115 6.01 16.00 1.68
N VAL A 116 6.36 16.82 0.68
CA VAL A 116 5.43 17.29 -0.36
C VAL A 116 5.54 16.39 -1.59
N VAL A 117 4.59 15.49 -1.77
CA VAL A 117 4.61 14.53 -2.89
C VAL A 117 4.12 15.22 -4.17
N GLN A 118 5.04 15.58 -5.05
CA GLN A 118 4.75 16.31 -6.27
C GLN A 118 4.61 15.41 -7.50
N ARG A 119 5.28 14.27 -7.51
CA ARG A 119 5.41 13.40 -8.69
C ARG A 119 5.32 11.92 -8.36
N SER A 120 5.15 11.12 -9.39
CA SER A 120 5.24 9.67 -9.31
C SER A 120 6.08 9.14 -10.47
N ILE A 121 6.73 7.98 -10.28
CA ILE A 121 7.54 7.34 -11.33
C ILE A 121 7.02 5.93 -11.60
N TYR A 122 6.85 5.61 -12.88
CA TYR A 122 6.51 4.27 -13.33
C TYR A 122 7.32 3.91 -14.58
N LYS A 123 8.06 2.81 -14.53
CA LYS A 123 8.93 2.35 -15.64
C LYS A 123 9.81 3.49 -16.20
N SER A 124 10.48 4.22 -15.34
CA SER A 124 11.32 5.39 -15.66
C SER A 124 10.60 6.61 -16.23
N VAL A 125 9.29 6.57 -16.37
CA VAL A 125 8.49 7.73 -16.77
C VAL A 125 8.04 8.46 -15.53
N VAL A 126 8.48 9.72 -15.41
CA VAL A 126 8.06 10.64 -14.35
C VAL A 126 6.76 11.31 -14.78
N GLY A 127 5.75 11.26 -13.94
CA GLY A 127 4.45 11.90 -14.18
C GLY A 127 3.94 12.60 -12.93
N ASN A 128 2.86 13.35 -13.09
CA ASN A 128 2.16 13.99 -11.99
C ASN A 128 1.46 12.96 -11.09
N CYS A 129 1.17 13.34 -9.85
CA CYS A 129 0.34 12.53 -8.97
C CYS A 129 -1.06 12.31 -9.58
N LYS A 130 -1.57 11.06 -9.49
CA LYS A 130 -2.82 10.66 -10.14
C LYS A 130 -4.08 11.33 -9.59
N THR A 131 -4.07 11.79 -8.34
CA THR A 131 -5.25 12.35 -7.64
C THR A 131 -4.84 13.53 -6.79
N GLU A 132 -5.76 14.46 -6.56
CA GLU A 132 -5.57 15.58 -5.63
C GLU A 132 -5.22 15.10 -4.20
N ALA A 133 -5.84 14.01 -3.74
CA ALA A 133 -5.51 13.41 -2.45
C ALA A 133 -4.02 12.97 -2.36
N SER A 134 -3.40 12.63 -3.48
CA SER A 134 -1.98 12.25 -3.53
C SER A 134 -1.02 13.44 -3.41
N LYS A 135 -1.51 14.67 -3.60
CA LYS A 135 -0.71 15.90 -3.46
C LYS A 135 -0.66 16.43 -2.03
N LYS A 136 -1.50 15.89 -1.12
CA LYS A 136 -1.47 16.30 0.28
C LYS A 136 -0.10 16.01 0.90
N PRO A 137 0.47 16.92 1.70
CA PRO A 137 1.74 16.70 2.38
C PRO A 137 1.60 15.50 3.34
N VAL A 138 2.71 14.80 3.52
CA VAL A 138 2.85 13.68 4.44
C VAL A 138 3.58 14.19 5.66
N PRO A 139 2.99 14.14 6.86
CA PRO A 139 3.70 14.51 8.07
C PRO A 139 4.89 13.58 8.31
N MET A 140 5.94 14.12 8.88
CA MET A 140 7.19 13.42 9.15
C MET A 140 7.51 13.51 10.64
N ASP A 141 7.67 12.35 11.26
CA ASP A 141 8.13 12.29 12.64
C ASP A 141 9.58 12.80 12.76
N PRO A 142 9.96 13.48 13.86
CA PRO A 142 11.32 13.97 14.07
C PRO A 142 12.40 12.86 13.95
N ILE A 143 12.13 11.65 14.39
CA ILE A 143 13.06 10.50 14.28
C ILE A 143 13.27 10.16 12.79
N LEU A 144 12.19 10.12 12.01
CA LEU A 144 12.27 9.88 10.57
C LEU A 144 13.02 11.01 9.87
N ALA A 145 12.78 12.27 10.27
CA ALA A 145 13.49 13.43 9.75
C ALA A 145 15.00 13.35 10.02
N ALA A 146 15.39 12.96 11.23
CA ALA A 146 16.80 12.78 11.60
C ALA A 146 17.49 11.69 10.75
N GLU A 147 16.82 10.54 10.53
CA GLU A 147 17.35 9.46 9.69
C GLU A 147 17.47 9.88 8.21
N LEU A 148 16.49 10.61 7.68
CA LEU A 148 16.55 11.17 6.32
C LEU A 148 17.66 12.22 6.19
N TRP A 149 17.82 13.09 7.19
CA TRP A 149 18.90 14.07 7.22
C TRP A 149 20.28 13.39 7.24
N ALA A 150 20.46 12.41 8.11
CA ALA A 150 21.68 11.62 8.19
C ALA A 150 21.98 10.91 6.85
N TRP A 151 20.95 10.40 6.17
CA TRP A 151 21.10 9.84 4.83
C TRP A 151 21.50 10.91 3.80
N LYS A 152 20.89 12.09 3.84
CA LYS A 152 21.24 13.21 2.94
C LYS A 152 22.71 13.58 3.05
N GLN A 153 23.25 13.65 4.27
CA GLN A 153 24.68 13.95 4.50
C GLN A 153 25.64 12.88 3.98
N HIS A 154 25.19 11.61 3.91
CA HIS A 154 25.99 10.50 3.39
C HIS A 154 25.84 10.29 1.88
N SER A 155 24.79 10.84 1.28
CA SER A 155 24.53 10.69 -0.14
C SER A 155 25.43 11.58 -0.98
N SER A 156 26.03 11.02 -2.03
CA SER A 156 26.74 11.81 -3.05
C SER A 156 25.79 12.66 -3.91
N TYR A 157 24.49 12.40 -3.82
CA TYR A 157 23.41 13.08 -4.56
C TYR A 157 22.49 13.73 -3.52
N ASN A 158 22.81 14.94 -3.06
CA ASN A 158 22.14 15.60 -1.94
C ASN A 158 21.59 16.99 -2.27
N GLN A 159 21.65 17.40 -3.53
CA GLN A 159 21.09 18.68 -3.96
C GLN A 159 19.56 18.64 -4.02
N PRO A 160 18.84 19.77 -3.92
CA PRO A 160 17.39 19.80 -3.92
C PRO A 160 16.73 19.10 -5.14
N TYR A 161 17.39 19.11 -6.28
CA TYR A 161 16.93 18.47 -7.52
C TYR A 161 17.31 16.99 -7.65
N ASP A 162 18.17 16.48 -6.76
CA ASP A 162 18.56 15.07 -6.77
C ASP A 162 17.48 14.18 -6.17
N TRP A 163 17.45 12.91 -6.61
CA TRP A 163 16.56 11.92 -6.04
C TRP A 163 17.01 11.54 -4.62
N VAL A 164 16.08 11.43 -3.68
CA VAL A 164 16.39 10.97 -2.32
C VAL A 164 17.07 9.59 -2.35
N PHE A 165 16.62 8.74 -3.27
CA PHE A 165 17.19 7.42 -3.50
C PHE A 165 17.77 7.32 -4.91
N ALA A 166 18.76 8.18 -5.19
CA ALA A 166 19.48 8.21 -6.47
C ALA A 166 20.27 6.93 -6.70
N SER A 167 20.23 6.40 -7.91
CA SER A 167 21.00 5.21 -8.28
C SER A 167 22.44 5.59 -8.70
N PRO A 168 23.48 5.11 -8.01
CA PRO A 168 24.87 5.31 -8.41
C PRO A 168 25.17 4.72 -9.80
N ARG A 169 24.47 3.63 -10.17
CA ARG A 169 24.62 2.98 -11.48
C ARG A 169 24.31 3.91 -12.65
N THR A 170 23.40 4.85 -12.44
CA THR A 170 23.03 5.89 -13.44
C THR A 170 23.67 7.24 -13.14
N LYS A 171 24.69 7.28 -12.27
CA LYS A 171 25.33 8.52 -11.82
C LYS A 171 24.31 9.55 -11.31
N GLY A 172 23.32 9.09 -10.53
CA GLY A 172 22.27 9.93 -9.95
C GLY A 172 21.16 10.38 -10.90
N LYS A 173 21.26 10.11 -12.22
CA LYS A 173 20.26 10.56 -13.21
C LYS A 173 18.86 9.96 -12.97
N ASN A 174 18.81 8.73 -12.45
CA ASN A 174 17.56 8.04 -12.12
C ASN A 174 17.58 7.55 -10.68
N PRO A 175 16.43 7.38 -10.04
CA PRO A 175 16.34 6.70 -8.76
C PRO A 175 16.63 5.21 -8.91
N TYR A 176 16.83 4.52 -7.81
CA TYR A 176 16.90 3.05 -7.81
C TYR A 176 15.65 2.43 -8.45
N TRP A 177 15.86 1.28 -9.11
CA TRP A 177 14.75 0.51 -9.68
C TRP A 177 14.05 -0.29 -8.58
N PRO A 178 12.77 -0.01 -8.27
CA PRO A 178 12.06 -0.58 -7.12
C PRO A 178 12.07 -2.11 -7.06
N ASP A 179 11.85 -2.76 -8.22
CA ASP A 179 11.73 -4.22 -8.27
C ASP A 179 13.10 -4.91 -8.08
N VAL A 180 14.19 -4.25 -8.50
CA VAL A 180 15.56 -4.74 -8.28
C VAL A 180 15.93 -4.65 -6.79
N ILE A 181 15.65 -3.51 -6.14
CA ILE A 181 15.89 -3.35 -4.70
C ILE A 181 15.07 -4.36 -3.92
N LEU A 182 13.79 -4.52 -4.26
CA LEU A 182 12.93 -5.48 -3.59
C LEU A 182 13.45 -6.90 -3.69
N SER A 183 13.84 -7.35 -4.90
CA SER A 183 14.24 -8.74 -5.15
C SER A 183 15.64 -9.05 -4.65
N ARG A 184 16.59 -8.10 -4.75
CA ARG A 184 18.01 -8.36 -4.46
C ARG A 184 18.45 -7.94 -3.07
N ILE A 185 17.71 -7.04 -2.43
CA ILE A 185 18.10 -6.46 -1.13
C ILE A 185 17.05 -6.75 -0.08
N VAL A 186 15.81 -6.27 -0.27
CA VAL A 186 14.79 -6.29 0.79
C VAL A 186 14.31 -7.71 1.10
N ARG A 187 14.00 -8.52 0.09
CA ARG A 187 13.55 -9.91 0.31
C ARG A 187 14.63 -10.80 0.92
N PRO A 188 15.89 -10.78 0.46
CA PRO A 188 16.96 -11.51 1.14
C PRO A 188 17.17 -11.05 2.60
N ALA A 189 17.05 -9.72 2.88
CA ALA A 189 17.10 -9.20 4.25
C ALA A 189 15.91 -9.72 5.09
N ALA A 190 14.71 -9.75 4.53
CA ALA A 190 13.53 -10.30 5.20
C ALA A 190 13.71 -11.80 5.55
N THR A 191 14.30 -12.57 4.63
CA THR A 191 14.64 -13.98 4.88
C THR A 191 15.65 -14.12 6.02
N ARG A 192 16.70 -13.28 6.06
CA ARG A 192 17.68 -13.26 7.18
C ARG A 192 17.05 -12.84 8.50
N ALA A 193 16.05 -11.97 8.45
CA ALA A 193 15.26 -11.57 9.62
C ALA A 193 14.24 -12.64 10.07
N GLY A 194 14.18 -13.82 9.44
CA GLY A 194 13.24 -14.89 9.77
C GLY A 194 11.81 -14.66 9.29
N ILE A 195 11.56 -13.65 8.44
CA ILE A 195 10.22 -13.30 7.97
C ILE A 195 9.80 -14.25 6.85
N GLN A 196 8.76 -15.06 7.11
CA GLN A 196 8.19 -16.03 6.16
C GLN A 196 7.14 -15.42 5.23
N LYS A 197 6.65 -14.23 5.56
CA LYS A 197 5.61 -13.50 4.80
C LYS A 197 6.18 -12.99 3.48
N HIS A 198 5.30 -12.88 2.47
CA HIS A 198 5.69 -12.28 1.20
C HIS A 198 5.86 -10.75 1.35
N VAL A 199 7.10 -10.27 1.23
CA VAL A 199 7.44 -8.86 1.34
C VAL A 199 7.43 -8.18 -0.03
N GLY A 200 6.72 -7.05 -0.10
CA GLY A 200 6.64 -6.13 -1.25
C GLY A 200 6.47 -4.68 -0.80
N TRP A 201 6.67 -3.71 -1.67
CA TRP A 201 6.49 -2.29 -1.33
C TRP A 201 5.09 -1.98 -0.77
N HIS A 202 4.05 -2.62 -1.29
CA HIS A 202 2.71 -2.47 -0.73
C HIS A 202 2.53 -3.13 0.64
N THR A 203 3.39 -4.09 1.00
CA THR A 203 3.37 -4.71 2.32
C THR A 203 3.67 -3.68 3.41
N PHE A 204 4.67 -2.80 3.22
CA PHE A 204 5.01 -1.73 4.17
C PHE A 204 3.85 -0.76 4.35
N ARG A 205 3.25 -0.32 3.26
CA ARG A 205 2.06 0.52 3.30
C ARG A 205 0.86 -0.17 3.98
N HIS A 206 0.66 -1.47 3.76
CA HIS A 206 -0.35 -2.25 4.47
C HIS A 206 -0.02 -2.37 5.96
N SER A 207 1.25 -2.62 6.32
CA SER A 207 1.70 -2.66 7.71
C SER A 207 1.40 -1.34 8.42
N PHE A 208 1.78 -0.20 7.83
CA PHE A 208 1.50 1.12 8.39
C PHE A 208 0.02 1.32 8.69
N SER A 209 -0.85 1.06 7.71
CA SER A 209 -2.29 1.22 7.92
C SER A 209 -2.88 0.23 8.93
N THR A 210 -2.38 -1.01 8.96
CA THR A 210 -2.86 -2.04 9.90
C THR A 210 -2.41 -1.76 11.32
N ILE A 211 -1.19 -1.27 11.52
CA ILE A 211 -0.65 -0.86 12.82
C ILE A 211 -1.45 0.34 13.36
N LEU A 212 -1.71 1.37 12.54
CA LEU A 212 -2.55 2.50 12.94
C LEU A 212 -3.94 2.05 13.40
N ILE A 213 -4.58 1.18 12.63
CA ILE A 213 -5.90 0.62 12.97
C ILE A 213 -5.82 -0.23 14.24
N GLY A 214 -4.78 -1.04 14.38
CA GLY A 214 -4.55 -1.86 15.57
C GLY A 214 -4.37 -1.04 16.84
N ASN A 215 -3.80 0.16 16.73
CA ASN A 215 -3.64 1.13 17.83
C ASN A 215 -4.93 1.94 18.11
N GLY A 216 -6.01 1.71 17.36
CA GLY A 216 -7.29 2.38 17.59
C GLY A 216 -7.43 3.76 16.92
N GLU A 217 -6.56 4.08 15.98
CA GLU A 217 -6.62 5.36 15.27
C GLU A 217 -7.93 5.52 14.49
N ASN A 218 -8.43 6.75 14.45
CA ASN A 218 -9.67 7.08 13.75
C ASN A 218 -9.54 6.75 12.25
N VAL A 219 -10.58 6.10 11.67
CA VAL A 219 -10.63 5.74 10.23
C VAL A 219 -10.33 6.93 9.32
N LYS A 220 -10.81 8.13 9.68
CA LYS A 220 -10.61 9.33 8.91
C LYS A 220 -9.14 9.77 8.93
N VAL A 221 -8.50 9.71 10.10
CA VAL A 221 -7.06 9.99 10.26
C VAL A 221 -6.24 9.01 9.42
N VAL A 222 -6.53 7.70 9.51
CA VAL A 222 -5.86 6.69 8.70
C VAL A 222 -6.08 6.93 7.20
N GLN A 223 -7.30 7.30 6.77
CA GLN A 223 -7.60 7.63 5.38
C GLN A 223 -6.75 8.81 4.88
N GLU A 224 -6.59 9.83 5.70
CA GLU A 224 -5.82 11.03 5.34
C GLU A 224 -4.32 10.76 5.29
N LEU A 225 -3.76 10.09 6.29
CA LEU A 225 -2.36 9.65 6.30
C LEU A 225 -2.04 8.77 5.09
N MET A 226 -2.92 7.83 4.77
CA MET A 226 -2.80 6.97 3.60
C MET A 226 -3.07 7.69 2.28
N ARG A 227 -3.59 8.91 2.31
CA ARG A 227 -3.98 9.69 1.13
C ARG A 227 -4.86 8.86 0.16
N HIS A 228 -5.85 8.15 0.76
CA HIS A 228 -6.83 7.41 0.00
C HIS A 228 -7.92 8.36 -0.51
N SER A 229 -8.15 8.35 -1.82
CA SER A 229 -9.24 9.14 -2.44
C SER A 229 -10.63 8.64 -2.05
N ASN A 230 -10.75 7.41 -1.57
CA ASN A 230 -12.00 6.78 -1.14
C ASN A 230 -11.80 6.05 0.19
N CYS A 231 -12.71 6.25 1.14
CA CYS A 231 -12.68 5.59 2.44
C CYS A 231 -12.88 4.06 2.36
N ARG A 232 -13.45 3.54 1.27
CA ARG A 232 -13.66 2.10 1.08
C ARG A 232 -12.37 1.30 1.22
N CYS A 233 -11.25 1.81 0.68
CA CYS A 233 -9.95 1.13 0.82
C CYS A 233 -9.49 1.03 2.28
N THR A 234 -9.75 2.08 3.07
CA THR A 234 -9.43 2.09 4.50
C THR A 234 -10.37 1.17 5.28
N LEU A 235 -11.67 1.19 4.96
CA LEU A 235 -12.67 0.31 5.58
C LEU A 235 -12.43 -1.18 5.28
N GLU A 236 -11.91 -1.53 4.10
CA GLU A 236 -11.52 -2.91 3.79
C GLU A 236 -10.40 -3.41 4.72
N ILE A 237 -9.47 -2.53 5.11
CA ILE A 237 -8.42 -2.85 6.10
C ILE A 237 -9.03 -2.99 7.49
N TYR A 238 -9.95 -2.08 7.87
CA TYR A 238 -10.67 -2.15 9.14
C TYR A 238 -11.49 -3.44 9.31
N SER A 239 -12.10 -3.93 8.24
CA SER A 239 -12.88 -5.17 8.30
C SER A 239 -12.03 -6.40 8.62
N GLN A 240 -10.72 -6.31 8.37
CA GLN A 240 -9.73 -7.35 8.68
C GLN A 240 -9.10 -7.18 10.08
N ALA A 241 -9.54 -6.17 10.86
CA ALA A 241 -9.03 -5.91 12.20
C ALA A 241 -9.12 -7.16 13.07
N ARG A 242 -8.10 -7.36 13.90
CA ARG A 242 -7.93 -8.53 14.75
C ARG A 242 -9.17 -8.80 15.60
N ILE A 243 -9.52 -10.07 15.77
CA ILE A 243 -10.58 -10.52 16.68
C ILE A 243 -10.39 -9.91 18.08
N GLN A 244 -9.14 -9.77 18.53
CA GLN A 244 -8.82 -9.18 19.82
C GLN A 244 -9.30 -7.72 19.92
N ALA A 245 -9.03 -6.85 18.95
CA ALA A 245 -9.53 -5.48 18.95
C ALA A 245 -11.06 -5.39 19.01
N LYS A 246 -11.76 -6.36 18.39
CA LYS A 246 -13.24 -6.46 18.47
C LYS A 246 -13.68 -6.89 19.86
N ARG A 247 -12.99 -7.84 20.50
CA ARG A 247 -13.25 -8.26 21.88
C ARG A 247 -13.02 -7.11 22.86
N ASP A 248 -11.92 -6.38 22.71
CA ASP A 248 -11.58 -5.24 23.57
C ASP A 248 -12.61 -4.11 23.44
N ALA A 249 -13.07 -3.83 22.20
CA ALA A 249 -14.15 -2.88 21.98
C ALA A 249 -15.46 -3.33 22.64
N GLN A 250 -15.83 -4.59 22.48
CA GLN A 250 -17.01 -5.17 23.12
C GLN A 250 -16.89 -5.15 24.65
N HIS A 251 -15.70 -5.49 25.16
CA HIS A 251 -15.44 -5.45 26.61
C HIS A 251 -15.63 -4.05 27.19
N ARG A 252 -15.12 -3.00 26.53
CA ARG A 252 -15.35 -1.60 26.96
C ARG A 252 -16.84 -1.25 27.03
N VAL A 253 -17.63 -1.67 26.04
CA VAL A 253 -19.08 -1.43 26.06
C VAL A 253 -19.74 -2.19 27.22
N ILE A 254 -19.37 -3.45 27.44
CA ILE A 254 -19.89 -4.25 28.56
C ILE A 254 -19.55 -3.61 29.89
N GLN A 255 -18.33 -3.10 30.10
CA GLN A 255 -17.94 -2.40 31.30
C GLN A 255 -18.77 -1.11 31.56
N MET A 256 -19.20 -0.43 30.50
CA MET A 256 -20.08 0.75 30.63
C MET A 256 -21.52 0.36 30.99
N ILE A 257 -22.01 -0.78 30.50
CA ILE A 257 -23.41 -1.21 30.68
C ILE A 257 -23.59 -1.99 31.98
N VAL A 258 -22.56 -2.65 32.50
CA VAL A 258 -22.61 -3.55 33.67
C VAL A 258 -21.76 -3.02 34.83
N PRO A 259 -22.00 -1.79 35.33
CA PRO A 259 -21.19 -1.20 36.39
C PRO A 259 -21.31 -1.91 37.73
N TRP A 260 -22.40 -2.69 37.96
CA TRP A 260 -22.65 -3.41 39.22
C TRP A 260 -21.85 -4.72 39.40
N LYS A 261 -21.22 -5.24 38.33
CA LYS A 261 -20.25 -6.34 38.44
C LYS A 261 -18.83 -5.78 38.61
N GLY A 262 -18.60 -5.13 39.74
CA GLY A 262 -17.25 -4.77 40.13
C GLY A 262 -16.38 -6.02 40.16
N ARG A 263 -15.29 -6.03 39.35
CA ARG A 263 -14.24 -7.04 39.29
C ARG A 263 -14.77 -8.48 39.40
N ALA A 264 -15.47 -8.94 38.38
CA ALA A 264 -15.67 -10.39 38.24
C ALA A 264 -14.30 -11.03 38.03
N THR A 265 -13.90 -11.83 39.00
CA THR A 265 -12.90 -12.88 38.88
C THR A 265 -12.99 -13.54 37.50
N GLU A 266 -11.87 -13.79 36.85
CA GLU A 266 -11.76 -14.52 35.60
C GLU A 266 -12.57 -15.81 35.70
N ALA A 267 -13.79 -15.78 35.18
CA ALA A 267 -14.59 -16.97 35.03
C ALA A 267 -13.98 -17.76 33.87
N GLN A 268 -13.31 -18.84 34.19
CA GLN A 268 -12.92 -19.87 33.23
C GLN A 268 -14.21 -20.36 32.56
N VAL A 269 -14.38 -19.98 31.32
CA VAL A 269 -15.40 -20.57 30.44
C VAL A 269 -14.80 -21.86 29.91
N PRO A 270 -15.52 -22.99 29.97
CA PRO A 270 -15.04 -24.29 29.53
C PRO A 270 -14.70 -24.34 28.05
#